data_4f7ca1f871a583651df177e7e658abd2
#
_entry.id   4f7ca1f871a583651df177e7e658abd2
#
_cell.length_a   1.000
_cell.length_b   1.000
_cell.length_c   1.000
_cell.angle_alpha   90.00
_cell.angle_beta   90.00
_cell.angle_gamma   90.00
#
_symmetry.space_group_name_H-M   'P 1'
#
loop_
_entity.id
_entity.type
_entity.pdbx_description
1 polymer ?
#
loop_
_entity_poly.entity_id
_entity_poly.type
_entity_poly.pdbx_seq_one_letter_code
_entity_poly.pdbx_strand_id
1 'polypeptide(L)'
;MILWNTGNEVSEQYHPELGIARHLTEVVHRYDKTRPVTFGASYPSKSAMNGTELQVDVHGMNYAAGVYGGPDFYGEFLNKEGHEHLSGFSSESSSTMSSRGEYFPRKFHVSSYDLNEPGWGGLPDQEFAALDRYPAICGEFVWTGFDYLGEPTPFNSDKTVLLNHAAAVSKEELKKQEEELKKIEQNRPTSRSSYFGIVDLAGFPKDRYYLYQARWRPDYPMVHILPHWNWEDKNGKNVPVFVYSSGDEVELFLNDRSLGKKFKQPYEYRFRWDSVCYESGELKAIAYKDGKKWAEKHVRTTGKSVKLKLTPDKTVLKSDGEDLIFVRVSILDADGNEVPTAEPLITSSVSGPGMIAATDNGDPTCLIPFHEPKRPAFNGLYLAIVKARRGSEGTLHLCVEADGLGKEEIDIRIQNEGLEKRYLLTD
;
A
#
# COMPACT_ATOMS: atom_id res chain seq x y z
N MET A 1 4.57 14.30 -15.22
CA MET A 1 4.77 13.08 -16.05
C MET A 1 6.23 13.05 -16.51
N ILE A 2 6.94 11.95 -16.27
CA ILE A 2 8.37 11.80 -16.60
C ILE A 2 8.61 10.91 -17.81
N LEU A 3 7.71 9.95 -18.07
CA LEU A 3 7.76 9.05 -19.22
C LEU A 3 6.35 8.61 -19.64
N TRP A 4 6.23 8.12 -20.88
CA TRP A 4 5.01 7.52 -21.42
C TRP A 4 5.09 6.00 -21.35
N ASN A 5 4.03 5.34 -20.88
CA ASN A 5 3.93 3.88 -20.92
C ASN A 5 2.96 3.49 -22.05
N THR A 6 3.38 2.61 -22.95
CA THR A 6 2.61 2.15 -24.10
C THR A 6 1.97 0.79 -23.90
N GLY A 7 2.28 0.08 -22.81
CA GLY A 7 1.67 -1.22 -22.52
C GLY A 7 2.25 -1.85 -21.26
N ASN A 8 1.49 -2.79 -20.68
CA ASN A 8 1.93 -3.59 -19.55
C ASN A 8 1.56 -5.05 -19.75
N GLU A 9 2.55 -5.93 -19.75
CA GLU A 9 2.42 -7.39 -19.86
C GLU A 9 1.52 -7.85 -21.02
N VAL A 10 1.52 -7.09 -22.12
CA VAL A 10 0.71 -7.39 -23.31
C VAL A 10 1.30 -8.58 -24.09
N SER A 11 0.44 -9.31 -24.80
CA SER A 11 0.83 -10.54 -25.50
C SER A 11 1.94 -10.32 -26.53
N GLU A 12 2.06 -9.14 -27.10
CA GLU A 12 3.08 -8.74 -28.08
C GLU A 12 4.50 -8.81 -27.54
N GLN A 13 4.69 -8.78 -26.21
CA GLN A 13 6.01 -8.97 -25.59
C GLN A 13 6.66 -10.31 -25.93
N TYR A 14 5.87 -11.31 -26.32
CA TYR A 14 6.36 -12.62 -26.78
C TYR A 14 6.70 -12.66 -28.26
N HIS A 15 6.31 -11.62 -29.00
CA HIS A 15 6.38 -11.51 -30.45
C HIS A 15 7.04 -10.20 -30.91
N PRO A 16 8.33 -9.99 -30.56
CA PRO A 16 9.02 -8.73 -30.87
C PRO A 16 9.07 -8.44 -32.39
N GLU A 17 8.97 -9.47 -33.23
CA GLU A 17 8.93 -9.36 -34.68
C GLU A 17 7.71 -8.59 -35.21
N LEU A 18 6.62 -8.49 -34.44
CA LEU A 18 5.44 -7.71 -34.82
C LEU A 18 5.69 -6.19 -34.77
N GLY A 19 6.68 -5.73 -34.00
CA GLY A 19 7.08 -4.34 -33.92
C GLY A 19 6.03 -3.40 -33.35
N ILE A 20 5.04 -3.89 -32.57
CA ILE A 20 3.94 -3.08 -32.04
C ILE A 20 4.45 -2.04 -31.04
N ALA A 21 5.32 -2.44 -30.11
CA ALA A 21 5.91 -1.52 -29.14
C ALA A 21 6.71 -0.40 -29.85
N ARG A 22 7.46 -0.74 -30.92
CA ARG A 22 8.16 0.24 -31.76
C ARG A 22 7.18 1.21 -32.42
N HIS A 23 6.12 0.69 -33.02
CA HIS A 23 5.09 1.52 -33.68
C HIS A 23 4.45 2.50 -32.69
N LEU A 24 4.10 2.03 -31.48
CA LEU A 24 3.52 2.88 -30.44
C LEU A 24 4.52 3.94 -29.95
N THR A 25 5.78 3.58 -29.80
CA THR A 25 6.88 4.51 -29.46
C THR A 25 7.00 5.61 -30.53
N GLU A 26 6.99 5.25 -31.80
CA GLU A 26 7.01 6.21 -32.91
C GLU A 26 5.77 7.12 -32.91
N VAL A 27 4.60 6.59 -32.60
CA VAL A 27 3.38 7.39 -32.48
C VAL A 27 3.50 8.41 -31.36
N VAL A 28 3.95 8.00 -30.18
CA VAL A 28 4.16 8.93 -29.05
C VAL A 28 5.15 10.03 -29.45
N HIS A 29 6.28 9.69 -30.07
CA HIS A 29 7.30 10.67 -30.48
C HIS A 29 6.83 11.66 -31.57
N ARG A 30 5.75 11.35 -32.30
CA ARG A 30 5.13 12.33 -33.22
C ARG A 30 4.46 13.47 -32.46
N TYR A 31 3.94 13.20 -31.26
CA TYR A 31 3.21 14.17 -30.43
C TYR A 31 4.03 14.74 -29.29
N ASP A 32 4.91 13.95 -28.69
CA ASP A 32 5.79 14.39 -27.58
C ASP A 32 7.20 13.80 -27.76
N LYS A 33 8.14 14.68 -28.13
CA LYS A 33 9.57 14.35 -28.25
C LYS A 33 10.37 14.66 -26.99
N THR A 34 9.71 15.12 -25.93
CA THR A 34 10.39 15.62 -24.72
C THR A 34 10.48 14.57 -23.62
N ARG A 35 9.76 13.45 -23.75
CA ARG A 35 9.71 12.39 -22.75
C ARG A 35 9.99 11.05 -23.39
N PRO A 36 10.73 10.18 -22.67
CA PRO A 36 10.97 8.83 -23.14
C PRO A 36 9.70 7.97 -23.06
N VAL A 37 9.69 6.93 -23.85
CA VAL A 37 8.64 5.92 -23.92
C VAL A 37 9.12 4.64 -23.24
N THR A 38 8.24 4.01 -22.51
CA THR A 38 8.47 2.74 -21.83
C THR A 38 7.35 1.74 -22.12
N PHE A 39 7.62 0.52 -21.71
CA PHE A 39 6.70 -0.61 -21.74
C PHE A 39 7.04 -1.52 -20.55
N GLY A 40 6.05 -1.95 -19.78
CA GLY A 40 6.23 -2.87 -18.67
C GLY A 40 6.26 -4.33 -19.15
N ALA A 41 7.41 -4.96 -19.10
CA ALA A 41 7.60 -6.34 -19.56
C ALA A 41 7.53 -7.34 -18.40
N SER A 42 6.72 -8.40 -18.55
CA SER A 42 6.70 -9.51 -17.60
C SER A 42 7.99 -10.30 -17.65
N TYR A 43 8.66 -10.47 -16.52
CA TYR A 43 9.90 -11.23 -16.45
C TYR A 43 9.75 -12.69 -16.89
N PRO A 44 8.73 -13.47 -16.47
CA PRO A 44 8.60 -14.88 -16.89
C PRO A 44 8.61 -15.08 -18.39
N SER A 45 8.26 -14.06 -19.16
CA SER A 45 8.27 -14.11 -20.63
C SER A 45 9.65 -13.98 -21.24
N LYS A 46 10.67 -13.61 -20.45
CA LYS A 46 11.99 -13.19 -20.94
C LYS A 46 11.94 -12.04 -21.96
N SER A 47 10.85 -11.28 -21.97
CA SER A 47 10.65 -10.15 -22.88
C SER A 47 11.65 -9.01 -22.63
N ALA A 48 12.28 -8.98 -21.47
CA ALA A 48 13.39 -8.08 -21.19
C ALA A 48 14.67 -8.39 -22.00
N MET A 49 14.73 -9.54 -22.70
CA MET A 49 15.93 -9.97 -23.41
C MET A 49 15.62 -10.69 -24.75
N ASN A 50 14.46 -10.48 -25.35
CA ASN A 50 14.08 -11.13 -26.61
C ASN A 50 14.03 -10.18 -27.82
N GLY A 51 14.37 -8.90 -27.63
CA GLY A 51 14.32 -7.85 -28.64
C GLY A 51 13.18 -6.85 -28.45
N THR A 52 12.23 -7.10 -27.54
CA THR A 52 11.18 -6.14 -27.19
C THR A 52 11.78 -4.93 -26.47
N GLU A 53 12.80 -5.15 -25.68
CA GLU A 53 13.55 -4.12 -24.95
C GLU A 53 14.20 -3.07 -25.87
N LEU A 54 14.47 -3.44 -27.12
CA LEU A 54 15.07 -2.55 -28.12
C LEU A 54 14.03 -1.67 -28.84
N GLN A 55 12.74 -1.80 -28.52
CA GLN A 55 11.65 -1.11 -29.20
C GLN A 55 11.13 0.12 -28.44
N VAL A 56 11.67 0.39 -27.26
CA VAL A 56 11.31 1.51 -26.38
C VAL A 56 12.57 2.27 -25.93
N ASP A 57 12.41 3.48 -25.42
CA ASP A 57 13.54 4.29 -25.00
C ASP A 57 14.10 3.84 -23.64
N VAL A 58 13.23 3.42 -22.72
CA VAL A 58 13.57 2.93 -21.38
C VAL A 58 12.76 1.67 -21.11
N HIS A 59 13.43 0.59 -20.77
CA HIS A 59 12.75 -0.70 -20.59
C HIS A 59 12.23 -0.86 -19.17
N GLY A 60 10.92 -1.13 -19.02
CA GLY A 60 10.27 -1.49 -17.77
C GLY A 60 10.33 -3.00 -17.54
N MET A 61 10.75 -3.43 -16.36
CA MET A 61 10.90 -4.83 -16.00
C MET A 61 10.04 -5.14 -14.76
N ASN A 62 8.99 -5.96 -14.92
CA ASN A 62 8.13 -6.35 -13.83
C ASN A 62 8.75 -7.53 -13.06
N TYR A 63 8.90 -7.40 -11.73
CA TYR A 63 9.33 -8.45 -10.80
C TYR A 63 10.69 -9.08 -11.13
N ALA A 64 11.58 -8.37 -11.81
CA ALA A 64 12.83 -8.91 -12.31
C ALA A 64 13.79 -9.35 -11.20
N ALA A 65 13.85 -8.63 -10.07
CA ALA A 65 14.69 -9.01 -8.92
C ALA A 65 14.01 -10.00 -7.95
N GLY A 66 12.76 -10.39 -8.21
CA GLY A 66 11.99 -11.30 -7.40
C GLY A 66 12.26 -12.78 -7.65
N VAL A 67 11.26 -13.62 -7.37
CA VAL A 67 11.35 -15.08 -7.42
C VAL A 67 11.83 -15.63 -8.78
N TYR A 68 11.46 -14.98 -9.87
CA TYR A 68 11.77 -15.48 -11.22
C TYR A 68 13.11 -15.00 -11.77
N GLY A 69 13.53 -13.76 -11.47
CA GLY A 69 14.75 -13.17 -12.01
C GLY A 69 15.97 -13.39 -11.12
N GLY A 70 15.72 -13.36 -9.84
CA GLY A 70 16.79 -13.44 -8.85
C GLY A 70 17.65 -12.18 -8.78
N PRO A 71 18.61 -12.17 -7.83
CA PRO A 71 19.34 -10.95 -7.48
C PRO A 71 20.28 -10.42 -8.57
N ASP A 72 20.64 -11.23 -9.57
CA ASP A 72 21.62 -10.88 -10.58
C ASP A 72 21.02 -10.56 -11.95
N PHE A 73 19.68 -10.63 -12.09
CA PHE A 73 18.99 -10.39 -13.36
C PHE A 73 19.34 -9.03 -13.98
N TYR A 74 19.41 -7.98 -13.19
CA TYR A 74 19.79 -6.66 -13.71
C TYR A 74 21.22 -6.64 -14.28
N GLY A 75 22.12 -7.42 -13.69
CA GLY A 75 23.45 -7.61 -14.23
C GLY A 75 23.44 -8.35 -15.57
N GLU A 76 22.61 -9.38 -15.73
CA GLU A 76 22.43 -10.09 -17.00
C GLU A 76 21.86 -9.16 -18.07
N PHE A 77 20.85 -8.36 -17.71
CA PHE A 77 20.26 -7.37 -18.61
C PHE A 77 21.29 -6.33 -19.07
N LEU A 78 22.04 -5.73 -18.14
CA LEU A 78 23.01 -4.68 -18.43
C LEU A 78 24.23 -5.17 -19.23
N ASN A 79 24.63 -6.43 -19.06
CA ASN A 79 25.81 -7.00 -19.71
C ASN A 79 25.49 -7.75 -20.99
N LYS A 80 24.22 -7.82 -21.42
CA LYS A 80 23.87 -8.45 -22.69
C LYS A 80 24.38 -7.62 -23.86
N GLU A 81 24.95 -8.29 -24.88
CA GLU A 81 25.38 -7.66 -26.12
C GLU A 81 24.26 -6.87 -26.77
N GLY A 82 24.52 -5.64 -27.15
CA GLY A 82 23.54 -4.71 -27.72
C GLY A 82 22.77 -3.89 -26.69
N HIS A 83 23.02 -4.09 -25.38
CA HIS A 83 22.39 -3.34 -24.31
C HIS A 83 23.22 -2.17 -23.77
N GLU A 84 24.37 -1.86 -24.35
CA GLU A 84 25.34 -0.87 -23.87
C GLU A 84 24.74 0.54 -23.70
N HIS A 85 23.63 0.82 -24.36
CA HIS A 85 22.95 2.12 -24.36
C HIS A 85 21.52 2.04 -23.77
N LEU A 86 21.11 0.87 -23.29
CA LEU A 86 19.79 0.71 -22.73
C LEU A 86 19.72 1.21 -21.29
N SER A 87 18.61 1.84 -20.97
CA SER A 87 18.22 2.16 -19.60
C SER A 87 17.03 1.31 -19.20
N GLY A 88 16.99 0.92 -17.93
CA GLY A 88 15.90 0.12 -17.38
C GLY A 88 15.48 0.58 -15.99
N PHE A 89 14.32 0.15 -15.58
CA PHE A 89 13.81 0.32 -14.22
C PHE A 89 12.86 -0.84 -13.88
N SER A 90 12.60 -1.06 -12.59
CA SER A 90 11.57 -1.99 -12.16
C SER A 90 10.21 -1.31 -12.31
N SER A 91 9.43 -1.69 -13.31
CA SER A 91 8.11 -1.10 -13.57
C SER A 91 7.02 -1.64 -12.65
N GLU A 92 7.21 -2.84 -12.12
CA GLU A 92 6.48 -3.39 -10.98
C GLU A 92 7.46 -4.16 -10.10
N SER A 93 7.55 -3.80 -8.83
CA SER A 93 8.40 -4.48 -7.85
C SER A 93 7.58 -5.09 -6.72
N SER A 94 8.14 -6.06 -6.06
CA SER A 94 7.70 -6.68 -4.81
C SER A 94 6.39 -7.45 -4.87
N SER A 95 5.23 -6.82 -4.82
CA SER A 95 3.91 -7.45 -4.62
C SER A 95 3.74 -8.16 -3.27
N THR A 96 4.45 -7.74 -2.22
CA THR A 96 4.20 -8.27 -0.88
C THR A 96 2.80 -7.92 -0.39
N MET A 97 2.24 -8.82 0.39
CA MET A 97 0.88 -8.73 0.89
C MET A 97 0.88 -8.48 2.40
N SER A 98 0.02 -7.57 2.86
CA SER A 98 -0.19 -7.33 4.29
C SER A 98 -1.55 -6.71 4.58
N SER A 99 -2.06 -6.92 5.79
CA SER A 99 -3.24 -6.25 6.35
C SER A 99 -2.79 -5.33 7.47
N ARG A 100 -3.17 -4.05 7.43
CA ARG A 100 -2.75 -3.05 8.41
C ARG A 100 -3.01 -3.49 9.85
N GLY A 101 -1.94 -3.55 10.67
CA GLY A 101 -2.02 -3.86 12.11
C GLY A 101 -2.24 -5.34 12.46
N GLU A 102 -2.23 -6.25 11.50
CA GLU A 102 -2.43 -7.70 11.69
C GLU A 102 -1.08 -8.43 11.76
N TYR A 103 -0.52 -8.66 12.92
CA TYR A 103 0.79 -9.32 13.07
C TYR A 103 0.68 -10.82 13.29
N PHE A 104 -0.38 -11.28 13.93
CA PHE A 104 -0.80 -12.68 14.09
C PHE A 104 -2.19 -12.81 13.46
N PRO A 105 -2.25 -12.90 12.12
CA PRO A 105 -3.43 -12.53 11.37
C PRO A 105 -4.64 -13.43 11.65
N ARG A 106 -5.79 -12.81 11.68
CA ARG A 106 -7.10 -13.44 11.65
C ARG A 106 -7.35 -14.11 10.29
N LYS A 107 -8.38 -14.93 10.20
CA LYS A 107 -8.81 -15.54 8.93
C LYS A 107 -9.03 -14.45 7.86
N PHE A 108 -8.49 -14.67 6.68
CA PHE A 108 -8.51 -13.74 5.53
C PHE A 108 -7.77 -12.41 5.73
N HIS A 109 -6.83 -12.40 6.66
CA HIS A 109 -5.86 -11.32 6.79
C HIS A 109 -4.43 -11.84 6.60
N VAL A 110 -3.52 -10.98 6.25
CA VAL A 110 -2.11 -11.29 6.00
C VAL A 110 -1.24 -10.53 6.98
N SER A 111 -0.17 -11.17 7.46
CA SER A 111 0.68 -10.58 8.48
C SER A 111 1.32 -9.26 8.05
N SER A 112 1.25 -8.27 8.93
CA SER A 112 1.83 -6.93 8.76
C SER A 112 3.36 -6.89 8.93
N TYR A 113 3.99 -8.01 9.28
CA TYR A 113 5.45 -8.12 9.21
C TYR A 113 6.01 -8.03 7.79
N ASP A 114 5.12 -8.11 6.80
CA ASP A 114 5.42 -7.90 5.38
C ASP A 114 6.47 -8.88 4.84
N LEU A 115 6.29 -10.14 5.16
CA LEU A 115 7.13 -11.27 4.73
C LEU A 115 6.36 -12.27 3.85
N ASN A 116 5.19 -11.89 3.36
CA ASN A 116 4.34 -12.72 2.52
C ASN A 116 4.34 -12.20 1.09
N GLU A 117 4.77 -13.03 0.16
CA GLU A 117 4.85 -12.72 -1.27
C GLU A 117 4.03 -13.73 -2.08
N PRO A 118 3.44 -13.35 -3.22
CA PRO A 118 2.84 -14.29 -4.16
C PRO A 118 3.92 -14.98 -4.98
N GLY A 119 3.54 -16.04 -5.69
CA GLY A 119 4.50 -16.84 -6.48
C GLY A 119 5.20 -16.10 -7.62
N TRP A 120 4.74 -14.90 -8.00
CA TRP A 120 5.38 -14.06 -9.01
C TRP A 120 6.15 -12.88 -8.42
N GLY A 121 5.94 -12.55 -7.15
CA GLY A 121 6.50 -11.39 -6.49
C GLY A 121 7.82 -11.64 -5.79
N GLY A 122 8.19 -10.72 -4.94
CA GLY A 122 9.37 -10.79 -4.09
C GLY A 122 9.24 -9.85 -2.91
N LEU A 123 10.11 -10.00 -1.91
CA LEU A 123 10.18 -9.05 -0.81
C LEU A 123 10.81 -7.73 -1.29
N PRO A 124 10.42 -6.57 -0.73
CA PRO A 124 11.08 -5.29 -1.01
C PRO A 124 12.59 -5.35 -0.84
N ASP A 125 13.06 -6.13 0.12
CA ASP A 125 14.48 -6.33 0.42
C ASP A 125 15.28 -6.89 -0.77
N GLN A 126 14.66 -7.75 -1.58
CA GLN A 126 15.28 -8.31 -2.80
C GLN A 126 15.46 -7.24 -3.87
N GLU A 127 14.42 -6.44 -4.12
CA GLU A 127 14.48 -5.33 -5.06
C GLU A 127 15.48 -4.27 -4.63
N PHE A 128 15.46 -3.86 -3.36
CA PHE A 128 16.42 -2.90 -2.82
C PHE A 128 17.86 -3.38 -2.97
N ALA A 129 18.12 -4.66 -2.69
CA ALA A 129 19.46 -5.24 -2.83
C ALA A 129 19.91 -5.28 -4.30
N ALA A 130 19.01 -5.57 -5.22
CA ALA A 130 19.31 -5.57 -6.65
C ALA A 130 19.62 -4.16 -7.17
N LEU A 131 18.82 -3.16 -6.76
CA LEU A 131 19.06 -1.75 -7.13
C LEU A 131 20.36 -1.20 -6.52
N ASP A 132 20.73 -1.63 -5.30
CA ASP A 132 22.02 -1.23 -4.69
C ASP A 132 23.23 -1.83 -5.43
N ARG A 133 23.07 -3.04 -5.99
CA ARG A 133 24.12 -3.69 -6.79
C ARG A 133 24.27 -3.10 -8.19
N TYR A 134 23.15 -2.67 -8.77
CA TYR A 134 23.06 -2.24 -10.16
C TYR A 134 22.51 -0.81 -10.28
N PRO A 135 23.27 0.23 -9.89
CA PRO A 135 22.79 1.60 -9.86
C PRO A 135 22.49 2.20 -11.26
N ALA A 136 22.84 1.48 -12.33
CA ALA A 136 22.43 1.83 -13.70
C ALA A 136 20.94 1.56 -13.97
N ILE A 137 20.26 0.76 -13.12
CA ILE A 137 18.83 0.63 -13.11
C ILE A 137 18.23 1.83 -12.36
N CYS A 138 17.34 2.59 -13.03
CA CYS A 138 16.93 3.92 -12.59
C CYS A 138 16.12 3.96 -11.28
N GLY A 139 15.58 2.82 -10.83
CA GLY A 139 14.73 2.71 -9.63
C GLY A 139 13.56 1.76 -9.83
N GLU A 140 12.54 1.93 -9.00
CA GLU A 140 11.38 1.03 -8.94
C GLU A 140 10.04 1.76 -8.84
N PHE A 141 9.00 1.10 -9.34
CA PHE A 141 7.60 1.38 -9.02
C PHE A 141 7.04 0.16 -8.29
N VAL A 142 6.70 0.35 -7.02
CA VAL A 142 6.18 -0.75 -6.21
C VAL A 142 4.76 -1.15 -6.64
N TRP A 143 4.48 -2.44 -6.71
CA TRP A 143 3.13 -2.96 -6.77
C TRP A 143 2.62 -3.29 -5.36
N THR A 144 1.79 -2.42 -4.73
CA THR A 144 1.27 -1.17 -5.32
C THR A 144 1.23 -0.07 -4.25
N GLY A 145 1.01 1.17 -4.66
CA GLY A 145 0.90 2.31 -3.74
C GLY A 145 -0.27 2.19 -2.77
N PHE A 146 -1.46 1.84 -3.28
CA PHE A 146 -2.69 1.66 -2.50
C PHE A 146 -3.25 0.26 -2.70
N ASP A 147 -3.94 -0.27 -1.67
CA ASP A 147 -4.86 -1.36 -1.92
C ASP A 147 -5.97 -0.90 -2.88
N TYR A 148 -6.49 -1.81 -3.68
CA TYR A 148 -7.51 -1.53 -4.68
C TYR A 148 -8.60 -2.60 -4.67
N LEU A 149 -9.77 -2.27 -5.20
CA LEU A 149 -10.88 -3.20 -5.30
C LEU A 149 -10.57 -4.32 -6.31
N GLY A 150 -10.88 -5.53 -5.94
CA GLY A 150 -10.55 -6.74 -6.70
C GLY A 150 -9.24 -7.37 -6.27
N GLU A 151 -8.84 -8.45 -6.94
CA GLU A 151 -7.59 -9.20 -6.76
C GLU A 151 -7.23 -9.49 -5.28
N PRO A 152 -8.06 -10.23 -4.54
CA PRO A 152 -7.86 -10.47 -3.12
C PRO A 152 -6.79 -11.55 -2.84
N THR A 153 -5.69 -11.54 -3.55
CA THR A 153 -4.54 -12.44 -3.33
C THR A 153 -3.98 -12.25 -1.91
N PRO A 154 -3.73 -13.32 -1.13
CA PRO A 154 -3.64 -14.74 -1.55
C PRO A 154 -4.97 -15.50 -1.46
N PHE A 155 -6.07 -14.85 -1.18
CA PHE A 155 -7.37 -15.47 -0.93
C PHE A 155 -8.23 -15.59 -2.20
N ASN A 156 -7.70 -15.20 -3.35
CA ASN A 156 -8.27 -15.52 -4.64
C ASN A 156 -8.09 -17.04 -4.89
N SER A 157 -9.05 -17.64 -5.54
CA SER A 157 -8.86 -18.95 -6.13
C SER A 157 -8.21 -18.76 -7.50
N ASP A 158 -7.06 -19.38 -7.74
CA ASP A 158 -6.43 -19.39 -9.08
C ASP A 158 -7.37 -19.95 -10.15
N LYS A 159 -8.41 -20.68 -9.73
CA LYS A 159 -9.45 -21.21 -10.60
C LYS A 159 -10.43 -20.15 -11.11
N THR A 160 -10.47 -18.94 -10.57
CA THR A 160 -11.27 -17.83 -11.12
C THR A 160 -10.76 -17.35 -12.47
N VAL A 161 -9.53 -17.66 -12.83
CA VAL A 161 -8.96 -17.44 -14.17
C VAL A 161 -9.71 -18.23 -15.25
N LEU A 162 -10.44 -19.26 -14.89
CA LEU A 162 -11.27 -20.04 -15.83
C LEU A 162 -12.30 -19.19 -16.59
N LEU A 163 -12.75 -18.06 -16.03
CA LEU A 163 -13.69 -17.15 -16.70
C LEU A 163 -13.06 -16.33 -17.84
N ASN A 164 -11.75 -16.20 -17.86
CA ASN A 164 -11.04 -15.43 -18.90
C ASN A 164 -10.63 -16.29 -20.09
N HIS A 165 -10.73 -17.60 -20.01
CA HIS A 165 -10.43 -18.49 -21.12
C HIS A 165 -11.69 -18.82 -21.92
N ALA A 166 -12.18 -17.81 -22.67
CA ALA A 166 -13.32 -17.94 -23.58
C ALA A 166 -13.00 -18.75 -24.86
N ALA A 167 -11.93 -19.53 -24.89
CA ALA A 167 -11.60 -20.37 -26.02
C ALA A 167 -12.40 -21.69 -25.96
N ALA A 168 -13.34 -21.85 -26.85
CA ALA A 168 -13.98 -23.10 -27.32
C ALA A 168 -14.02 -24.27 -26.33
N VAL A 169 -14.71 -24.10 -25.21
CA VAL A 169 -14.95 -25.20 -24.26
C VAL A 169 -16.19 -25.97 -24.64
N SER A 170 -16.17 -27.28 -24.45
CA SER A 170 -17.36 -28.10 -24.63
C SER A 170 -18.45 -27.77 -23.62
N LYS A 171 -19.70 -28.12 -23.89
CA LYS A 171 -20.81 -27.89 -22.94
C LYS A 171 -20.61 -28.64 -21.61
N GLU A 172 -19.96 -29.82 -21.66
CA GLU A 172 -19.60 -30.60 -20.47
C GLU A 172 -18.54 -29.90 -19.63
N GLU A 173 -17.54 -29.32 -20.25
CA GLU A 173 -16.49 -28.56 -19.56
C GLU A 173 -17.03 -27.27 -18.96
N LEU A 174 -17.91 -26.53 -19.66
CA LEU A 174 -18.60 -25.37 -19.11
C LEU A 174 -19.39 -25.73 -17.85
N LYS A 175 -20.17 -26.83 -17.89
CA LYS A 175 -20.94 -27.27 -16.75
C LYS A 175 -20.03 -27.64 -15.57
N LYS A 176 -18.92 -28.33 -15.82
CA LYS A 176 -17.94 -28.68 -14.81
C LYS A 176 -17.29 -27.42 -14.19
N GLN A 177 -16.97 -26.43 -15.01
CA GLN A 177 -16.44 -25.13 -14.56
C GLN A 177 -17.46 -24.37 -13.71
N GLU A 178 -18.74 -24.35 -14.11
CA GLU A 178 -19.82 -23.76 -13.32
C GLU A 178 -20.01 -24.45 -11.96
N GLU A 179 -19.92 -25.79 -11.91
CA GLU A 179 -19.99 -26.54 -10.66
C GLU A 179 -18.78 -26.27 -9.76
N GLU A 180 -17.59 -26.15 -10.32
CA GLU A 180 -16.39 -25.76 -9.59
C GLU A 180 -16.48 -24.33 -9.07
N LEU A 181 -16.97 -23.40 -9.88
CA LEU A 181 -17.22 -22.00 -9.47
C LEU A 181 -18.21 -21.94 -8.31
N LYS A 182 -19.31 -22.69 -8.36
CA LYS A 182 -20.28 -22.76 -7.24
C LYS A 182 -19.65 -23.26 -5.95
N LYS A 183 -18.74 -24.25 -6.02
CA LYS A 183 -17.99 -24.72 -4.85
C LYS A 183 -17.02 -23.68 -4.31
N ILE A 184 -16.40 -22.91 -5.22
CA ILE A 184 -15.52 -21.79 -4.88
C ILE A 184 -16.34 -20.68 -4.21
N GLU A 185 -17.50 -20.31 -4.76
CA GLU A 185 -18.39 -19.30 -4.17
C GLU A 185 -18.85 -19.63 -2.76
N GLN A 186 -19.12 -20.91 -2.47
CA GLN A 186 -19.50 -21.36 -1.12
C GLN A 186 -18.37 -21.21 -0.09
N ASN A 187 -17.11 -21.22 -0.54
CA ASN A 187 -15.91 -21.08 0.29
C ASN A 187 -15.16 -19.76 0.04
N ARG A 188 -15.76 -18.86 -0.71
CA ARG A 188 -15.13 -17.60 -1.12
C ARG A 188 -14.78 -16.75 0.09
N PRO A 189 -13.52 -16.27 0.19
CA PRO A 189 -13.17 -15.30 1.21
C PRO A 189 -13.99 -14.03 1.05
N THR A 190 -14.34 -13.43 2.17
CA THR A 190 -15.10 -12.16 2.18
C THR A 190 -14.20 -10.96 1.89
N SER A 191 -13.14 -11.12 1.12
CA SER A 191 -12.28 -10.00 0.74
C SER A 191 -12.74 -9.36 -0.57
N ARG A 192 -12.80 -8.04 -0.58
CA ARG A 192 -13.09 -7.22 -1.77
C ARG A 192 -11.87 -6.46 -2.27
N SER A 193 -10.84 -6.35 -1.45
CA SER A 193 -9.66 -5.53 -1.66
C SER A 193 -8.43 -6.38 -1.91
N SER A 194 -7.46 -5.84 -2.64
CA SER A 194 -6.12 -6.37 -2.68
C SER A 194 -5.42 -6.20 -1.32
N TYR A 195 -4.26 -6.82 -1.15
CA TYR A 195 -3.40 -6.74 0.03
C TYR A 195 -2.03 -6.13 -0.30
N PHE A 196 -1.82 -5.70 -1.54
CA PHE A 196 -0.53 -5.27 -2.08
C PHE A 196 -0.14 -3.84 -1.72
N GLY A 197 -1.11 -2.99 -1.38
CA GLY A 197 -0.87 -1.58 -1.10
C GLY A 197 0.15 -1.33 0.01
N ILE A 198 1.02 -0.35 -0.16
CA ILE A 198 1.81 0.21 0.96
C ILE A 198 0.93 1.07 1.88
N VAL A 199 -0.22 1.50 1.35
CA VAL A 199 -1.31 2.18 2.04
C VAL A 199 -2.56 1.32 1.87
N ASP A 200 -3.40 1.20 2.89
CA ASP A 200 -4.66 0.46 2.77
C ASP A 200 -5.72 1.21 1.94
N LEU A 201 -6.85 0.56 1.68
CA LEU A 201 -7.92 1.13 0.85
C LEU A 201 -8.51 2.44 1.42
N ALA A 202 -8.47 2.60 2.74
CA ALA A 202 -8.93 3.83 3.42
C ALA A 202 -7.87 4.95 3.42
N GLY A 203 -6.66 4.70 2.89
CA GLY A 203 -5.59 5.67 2.86
C GLY A 203 -4.68 5.67 4.10
N PHE A 204 -4.80 4.67 4.98
CA PHE A 204 -3.93 4.57 6.14
C PHE A 204 -2.64 3.81 5.81
N PRO A 205 -1.46 4.34 6.21
CA PRO A 205 -0.20 3.66 5.99
C PRO A 205 -0.16 2.28 6.66
N LYS A 206 0.30 1.26 5.93
CA LYS A 206 0.73 -0.02 6.50
C LYS A 206 2.18 0.08 6.97
N ASP A 207 2.68 -0.93 7.70
CA ASP A 207 4.07 -0.89 8.17
C ASP A 207 5.08 -0.75 7.03
N ARG A 208 4.79 -1.37 5.89
CA ARG A 208 5.61 -1.29 4.67
C ARG A 208 5.79 0.14 4.14
N TYR A 209 4.83 1.04 4.35
CA TYR A 209 4.99 2.46 4.02
C TYR A 209 6.26 3.04 4.64
N TYR A 210 6.52 2.70 5.89
CA TYR A 210 7.69 3.18 6.63
C TYR A 210 8.99 2.50 6.21
N LEU A 211 8.93 1.26 5.72
CA LEU A 211 10.08 0.59 5.11
C LEU A 211 10.52 1.33 3.83
N TYR A 212 9.57 1.63 2.95
CA TYR A 212 9.84 2.42 1.74
C TYR A 212 10.26 3.85 2.07
N GLN A 213 9.65 4.49 3.08
CA GLN A 213 10.07 5.83 3.53
C GLN A 213 11.52 5.82 3.99
N ALA A 214 11.94 4.83 4.78
CA ALA A 214 13.31 4.69 5.23
C ALA A 214 14.30 4.51 4.05
N ARG A 215 13.88 3.80 3.01
CA ARG A 215 14.67 3.52 1.81
C ARG A 215 14.74 4.71 0.86
N TRP A 216 13.59 5.31 0.53
CA TRP A 216 13.51 6.37 -0.47
C TRP A 216 13.84 7.76 0.07
N ARG A 217 13.79 7.93 1.40
CA ARG A 217 14.11 9.19 2.07
C ARG A 217 15.23 9.00 3.11
N PRO A 218 16.47 8.66 2.67
CA PRO A 218 17.60 8.47 3.57
C PRO A 218 18.04 9.77 4.28
N ASP A 219 17.56 10.93 3.80
CA ASP A 219 17.73 12.25 4.36
C ASP A 219 16.71 12.60 5.45
N TYR A 220 15.60 11.86 5.56
CA TYR A 220 14.51 12.14 6.49
C TYR A 220 14.69 11.34 7.79
N PRO A 221 14.87 12.04 8.95
CA PRO A 221 14.99 11.36 10.23
C PRO A 221 13.71 10.60 10.58
N MET A 222 13.77 9.28 10.60
CA MET A 222 12.62 8.46 10.93
C MET A 222 12.99 7.16 11.62
N VAL A 223 12.09 6.71 12.50
CA VAL A 223 12.06 5.38 13.12
C VAL A 223 10.61 4.92 13.16
N HIS A 224 10.35 3.71 12.76
CA HIS A 224 9.06 3.04 12.90
C HIS A 224 9.26 1.70 13.56
N ILE A 225 8.46 1.41 14.60
CA ILE A 225 8.50 0.15 15.37
C ILE A 225 7.26 -0.66 15.02
N LEU A 226 7.43 -1.93 14.72
CA LEU A 226 6.36 -2.90 14.62
C LEU A 226 6.72 -4.17 15.43
N PRO A 227 5.72 -4.84 16.01
CA PRO A 227 4.27 -4.56 15.98
C PRO A 227 3.87 -3.47 16.99
N HIS A 228 2.57 -3.14 17.04
CA HIS A 228 2.00 -2.48 18.21
C HIS A 228 2.27 -3.33 19.48
N TRP A 229 2.16 -2.72 20.66
CA TRP A 229 2.55 -3.42 21.89
C TRP A 229 1.36 -3.73 22.82
N ASN A 230 0.28 -4.30 22.24
CA ASN A 230 -0.94 -4.74 22.93
C ASN A 230 -1.14 -6.26 22.75
N TRP A 231 -0.42 -7.06 23.52
CA TRP A 231 -0.40 -8.53 23.40
C TRP A 231 -0.61 -9.21 24.76
N GLU A 232 -1.70 -8.89 25.48
CA GLU A 232 -1.98 -9.44 26.81
C GLU A 232 -2.00 -10.98 26.81
N ASP A 233 -2.49 -11.61 25.73
CA ASP A 233 -2.50 -13.06 25.53
C ASP A 233 -1.11 -13.68 25.33
N LYS A 234 -0.09 -12.86 25.11
CA LYS A 234 1.29 -13.26 24.86
C LYS A 234 2.24 -12.92 26.01
N ASN A 235 1.71 -12.56 27.17
CA ASN A 235 2.55 -12.24 28.32
C ASN A 235 3.55 -13.36 28.63
N GLY A 236 4.83 -13.04 28.72
CA GLY A 236 5.93 -13.99 28.88
C GLY A 236 6.30 -14.81 27.62
N LYS A 237 5.66 -14.58 26.47
CA LYS A 237 5.98 -15.22 25.19
C LYS A 237 6.79 -14.29 24.30
N ASN A 238 7.52 -14.86 23.37
CA ASN A 238 8.29 -14.09 22.39
C ASN A 238 7.38 -13.48 21.32
N VAL A 239 7.59 -12.20 21.06
CA VAL A 239 7.00 -11.42 19.98
C VAL A 239 8.14 -10.84 19.14
N PRO A 240 8.23 -11.09 17.83
CA PRO A 240 9.22 -10.44 16.99
C PRO A 240 8.99 -8.92 16.96
N VAL A 241 10.05 -8.15 17.06
CA VAL A 241 10.02 -6.69 16.90
C VAL A 241 10.93 -6.30 15.76
N PHE A 242 10.38 -5.59 14.77
CA PHE A 242 11.14 -5.01 13.68
C PHE A 242 11.16 -3.49 13.84
N VAL A 243 12.25 -2.89 13.38
CA VAL A 243 12.38 -1.43 13.33
C VAL A 243 12.85 -1.04 11.94
N TYR A 244 12.13 -0.09 11.35
CA TYR A 244 12.52 0.53 10.07
C TYR A 244 13.09 1.93 10.35
N SER A 245 14.23 2.24 9.77
CA SER A 245 14.87 3.54 9.96
C SER A 245 15.76 3.91 8.78
N SER A 246 15.85 5.21 8.52
CA SER A 246 16.86 5.82 7.63
C SER A 246 18.23 6.02 8.30
N GLY A 247 18.35 5.64 9.59
CA GLY A 247 19.63 5.62 10.33
C GLY A 247 20.49 4.39 10.03
N ASP A 248 21.73 4.41 10.50
CA ASP A 248 22.71 3.35 10.28
C ASP A 248 22.73 2.34 11.43
N GLU A 249 22.24 2.77 12.59
CA GLU A 249 22.23 2.00 13.84
C GLU A 249 20.93 2.25 14.58
N VAL A 250 20.39 1.21 15.22
CA VAL A 250 19.20 1.30 16.08
C VAL A 250 19.45 0.58 17.40
N GLU A 251 19.11 1.21 18.52
CA GLU A 251 19.00 0.59 19.84
C GLU A 251 17.53 0.46 20.23
N LEU A 252 17.11 -0.76 20.58
CA LEU A 252 15.76 -1.05 21.04
C LEU A 252 15.74 -1.20 22.55
N PHE A 253 14.69 -0.67 23.18
CA PHE A 253 14.46 -0.76 24.63
C PHE A 253 13.06 -1.31 24.89
N LEU A 254 12.92 -2.09 25.95
CA LEU A 254 11.65 -2.49 26.54
C LEU A 254 11.65 -2.05 28.01
N ASN A 255 10.72 -1.19 28.40
CA ASN A 255 10.63 -0.64 29.76
C ASN A 255 11.98 -0.09 30.24
N ASP A 256 12.60 0.77 29.42
CA ASP A 256 13.94 1.38 29.62
C ASP A 256 15.13 0.39 29.69
N ARG A 257 14.89 -0.92 29.61
CA ARG A 257 15.94 -1.94 29.52
C ARG A 257 16.37 -2.09 28.06
N SER A 258 17.65 -1.84 27.76
CA SER A 258 18.20 -2.04 26.40
C SER A 258 18.14 -3.52 26.01
N LEU A 259 17.63 -3.76 24.80
CA LEU A 259 17.64 -5.06 24.14
C LEU A 259 18.81 -5.18 23.14
N GLY A 260 19.72 -4.22 23.22
CA GLY A 260 20.92 -4.15 22.40
C GLY A 260 20.78 -3.28 21.16
N LYS A 261 21.93 -3.00 20.58
CA LYS A 261 22.10 -2.23 19.36
C LYS A 261 22.29 -3.14 18.16
N LYS A 262 21.78 -2.71 17.02
CA LYS A 262 22.00 -3.35 15.71
C LYS A 262 22.46 -2.32 14.71
N PHE A 263 23.43 -2.74 13.91
CA PHE A 263 24.00 -1.94 12.82
C PHE A 263 23.45 -2.45 11.49
N LYS A 264 23.16 -1.52 10.59
CA LYS A 264 22.73 -1.84 9.24
C LYS A 264 23.86 -2.54 8.49
N GLN A 265 23.59 -3.76 8.06
CA GLN A 265 24.54 -4.48 7.22
C GLN A 265 24.25 -4.20 5.73
N PRO A 266 25.22 -4.39 4.83
CA PRO A 266 24.97 -4.33 3.39
C PRO A 266 23.79 -5.23 3.02
N TYR A 267 22.83 -4.69 2.24
CA TYR A 267 21.63 -5.40 1.79
C TYR A 267 20.66 -5.83 2.89
N GLU A 268 20.77 -5.26 4.11
CA GLU A 268 19.80 -5.38 5.17
C GLU A 268 19.03 -4.06 5.31
N TYR A 269 17.68 -4.15 5.29
CA TYR A 269 16.81 -2.97 5.31
C TYR A 269 15.91 -2.91 6.54
N ARG A 270 15.94 -3.99 7.35
CA ARG A 270 15.10 -4.17 8.55
C ARG A 270 15.99 -4.49 9.76
N PHE A 271 15.88 -3.72 10.81
CA PHE A 271 16.46 -4.09 12.09
C PHE A 271 15.49 -5.03 12.81
N ARG A 272 15.92 -6.24 13.19
CA ARG A 272 15.04 -7.30 13.69
C ARG A 272 15.49 -7.83 15.04
N TRP A 273 14.56 -7.92 15.98
CA TRP A 273 14.68 -8.64 17.26
C TRP A 273 13.62 -9.74 17.27
N ASP A 274 13.98 -10.96 16.87
CA ASP A 274 13.03 -12.04 16.61
C ASP A 274 12.46 -12.69 17.89
N SER A 275 13.04 -12.39 19.07
CA SER A 275 12.67 -13.04 20.34
C SER A 275 12.62 -12.02 21.48
N VAL A 276 11.71 -11.05 21.40
CA VAL A 276 11.44 -10.12 22.49
C VAL A 276 10.34 -10.69 23.37
N CYS A 277 10.69 -11.02 24.63
CA CYS A 277 9.70 -11.49 25.61
C CYS A 277 8.71 -10.36 25.90
N TYR A 278 7.43 -10.59 25.64
CA TYR A 278 6.40 -9.57 25.84
C TYR A 278 6.18 -9.32 27.35
N GLU A 279 6.29 -8.07 27.70
CA GLU A 279 5.89 -7.45 28.97
C GLU A 279 5.12 -6.18 28.62
N SER A 280 3.99 -5.91 29.28
CA SER A 280 3.27 -4.64 29.12
C SER A 280 4.17 -3.46 29.45
N GLY A 281 4.02 -2.36 28.74
CA GLY A 281 4.81 -1.16 28.92
C GLY A 281 5.18 -0.46 27.63
N GLU A 282 6.43 -0.10 27.46
CA GLU A 282 6.90 0.72 26.34
C GLU A 282 8.04 0.05 25.57
N LEU A 283 7.87 -0.08 24.26
CA LEU A 283 8.97 -0.22 23.32
C LEU A 283 9.44 1.17 22.89
N LYS A 284 10.75 1.40 22.98
CA LYS A 284 11.40 2.62 22.51
C LYS A 284 12.55 2.24 21.58
N ALA A 285 12.61 2.84 20.40
CA ALA A 285 13.74 2.68 19.50
C ALA A 285 14.40 4.02 19.24
N ILE A 286 15.72 4.06 19.36
CA ILE A 286 16.55 5.22 19.05
C ILE A 286 17.44 4.85 17.88
N ALA A 287 17.28 5.60 16.77
CA ALA A 287 18.16 5.48 15.62
C ALA A 287 19.30 6.49 15.71
N TYR A 288 20.43 6.09 15.18
CA TYR A 288 21.62 6.92 15.02
C TYR A 288 22.05 6.94 13.56
N LYS A 289 22.67 8.05 13.17
CA LYS A 289 23.31 8.22 11.85
C LYS A 289 24.61 8.96 12.03
N ASP A 290 25.71 8.44 11.49
CA ASP A 290 27.06 8.98 11.68
C ASP A 290 27.40 9.20 13.18
N GLY A 291 27.00 8.26 14.04
CA GLY A 291 27.23 8.31 15.48
C GLY A 291 26.39 9.32 16.26
N LYS A 292 25.45 10.03 15.62
CA LYS A 292 24.57 11.01 16.26
C LYS A 292 23.14 10.48 16.33
N LYS A 293 22.40 10.83 17.40
CA LYS A 293 20.97 10.54 17.50
C LYS A 293 20.26 11.12 16.29
N TRP A 294 19.55 10.27 15.54
CA TRP A 294 18.88 10.59 14.29
C TRP A 294 17.38 10.77 14.48
N ALA A 295 16.73 9.77 15.09
CA ALA A 295 15.31 9.79 15.38
C ALA A 295 14.98 8.88 16.56
N GLU A 296 13.78 9.04 17.12
CA GLU A 296 13.27 8.22 18.23
C GLU A 296 11.77 7.96 18.06
N LYS A 297 11.32 6.78 18.44
CA LYS A 297 9.92 6.39 18.42
C LYS A 297 9.58 5.57 19.66
N HIS A 298 8.35 5.78 20.15
CA HIS A 298 7.77 5.04 21.26
C HIS A 298 6.50 4.32 20.79
N VAL A 299 6.31 3.10 21.24
CA VAL A 299 5.08 2.31 21.09
C VAL A 299 4.72 1.75 22.46
N ARG A 300 3.50 2.03 22.92
CA ARG A 300 3.07 1.69 24.29
C ARG A 300 1.94 0.69 24.28
N THR A 301 1.92 -0.16 25.31
CA THR A 301 0.71 -0.89 25.66
C THR A 301 -0.34 0.12 26.09
N THR A 302 -1.47 0.15 25.41
CA THR A 302 -2.55 1.11 25.66
C THR A 302 -3.54 0.57 26.66
N GLY A 303 -4.28 1.47 27.29
CA GLY A 303 -5.44 1.13 28.09
C GLY A 303 -6.66 0.80 27.24
N LYS A 304 -7.83 0.70 27.89
CA LYS A 304 -9.12 0.52 27.20
C LYS A 304 -9.46 1.76 26.39
N SER A 305 -10.14 1.56 25.27
CA SER A 305 -10.72 2.64 24.47
C SER A 305 -11.71 3.46 25.29
N VAL A 306 -11.58 4.79 25.29
CA VAL A 306 -12.46 5.68 26.06
C VAL A 306 -12.95 6.88 25.29
N LYS A 307 -12.33 7.24 24.16
CA LYS A 307 -12.72 8.41 23.38
C LYS A 307 -12.36 8.28 21.90
N LEU A 308 -12.99 9.08 21.10
CA LEU A 308 -12.71 9.29 19.68
C LEU A 308 -11.85 10.55 19.50
N LYS A 309 -11.11 10.63 18.39
CA LYS A 309 -10.43 11.83 17.92
C LYS A 309 -10.64 11.97 16.42
N LEU A 310 -11.13 13.13 15.99
CA LEU A 310 -11.31 13.47 14.58
C LEU A 310 -10.14 14.33 14.12
N THR A 311 -9.55 13.95 12.99
CA THR A 311 -8.44 14.69 12.39
C THR A 311 -8.72 14.85 10.89
N PRO A 312 -9.24 16.01 10.45
CA PRO A 312 -9.44 16.30 9.05
C PRO A 312 -8.11 16.61 8.36
N ASP A 313 -7.99 16.27 7.08
CA ASP A 313 -6.83 16.62 6.24
C ASP A 313 -6.78 18.13 5.92
N LYS A 314 -7.93 18.78 5.95
CA LYS A 314 -8.10 20.24 5.81
C LYS A 314 -9.37 20.70 6.50
N THR A 315 -9.51 22.00 6.72
CA THR A 315 -10.66 22.60 7.47
C THR A 315 -11.60 23.41 6.58
N VAL A 316 -11.26 23.56 5.31
CA VAL A 316 -12.07 24.29 4.32
C VAL A 316 -12.43 23.37 3.18
N LEU A 317 -13.69 23.35 2.81
CA LEU A 317 -14.25 22.52 1.75
C LEU A 317 -14.86 23.43 0.68
N LYS A 318 -14.42 23.25 -0.56
CA LYS A 318 -15.00 23.97 -1.71
C LYS A 318 -16.33 23.34 -2.11
N SER A 319 -17.30 24.17 -2.47
CA SER A 319 -18.61 23.71 -2.94
C SER A 319 -18.69 23.58 -4.46
N ASP A 320 -17.58 23.19 -5.11
CA ASP A 320 -17.47 22.96 -6.57
C ASP A 320 -18.15 21.67 -7.02
N GLY A 321 -18.51 20.78 -6.08
CA GLY A 321 -19.10 19.47 -6.34
C GLY A 321 -18.07 18.36 -6.57
N GLU A 322 -16.77 18.65 -6.46
CA GLU A 322 -15.66 17.69 -6.64
C GLU A 322 -14.80 17.58 -5.38
N ASP A 323 -14.64 18.67 -4.63
CA ASP A 323 -13.80 18.72 -3.45
C ASP A 323 -14.29 17.86 -2.30
N LEU A 324 -13.37 17.22 -1.57
CA LEU A 324 -13.62 16.29 -0.47
C LEU A 324 -12.74 16.65 0.73
N ILE A 325 -13.24 16.33 1.93
CA ILE A 325 -12.43 16.28 3.15
C ILE A 325 -12.39 14.87 3.66
N PHE A 326 -11.19 14.39 3.98
CA PHE A 326 -10.91 13.10 4.56
C PHE A 326 -10.69 13.27 6.06
N VAL A 327 -11.60 12.72 6.86
CA VAL A 327 -11.56 12.83 8.32
C VAL A 327 -11.14 11.48 8.90
N ARG A 328 -9.89 11.40 9.36
CA ARG A 328 -9.41 10.26 10.12
C ARG A 328 -10.06 10.28 11.50
N VAL A 329 -10.62 9.15 11.91
CA VAL A 329 -11.14 8.90 13.26
C VAL A 329 -10.22 7.90 13.94
N SER A 330 -9.60 8.30 15.03
CA SER A 330 -8.75 7.44 15.86
C SER A 330 -9.45 7.12 17.17
N ILE A 331 -9.34 5.87 17.59
CA ILE A 331 -9.86 5.39 18.88
C ILE A 331 -8.73 5.48 19.89
N LEU A 332 -8.96 6.23 20.99
CA LEU A 332 -7.92 6.55 21.96
C LEU A 332 -8.25 5.98 23.35
N ASP A 333 -7.19 5.68 24.11
CA ASP A 333 -7.26 5.41 25.55
C ASP A 333 -7.33 6.71 26.39
N ALA A 334 -7.32 6.57 27.70
CA ALA A 334 -7.38 7.70 28.64
C ALA A 334 -6.17 8.63 28.53
N ASP A 335 -5.00 8.07 28.20
CA ASP A 335 -3.74 8.81 28.04
C ASP A 335 -3.60 9.45 26.67
N GLY A 336 -4.54 9.19 25.75
CA GLY A 336 -4.54 9.73 24.39
C GLY A 336 -3.73 8.92 23.38
N ASN A 337 -3.34 7.68 23.73
CA ASN A 337 -2.70 6.76 22.79
C ASN A 337 -3.76 6.10 21.91
N GLU A 338 -3.45 5.92 20.63
CA GLU A 338 -4.29 5.17 19.69
C GLU A 338 -4.32 3.69 20.10
N VAL A 339 -5.51 3.12 20.30
CA VAL A 339 -5.70 1.73 20.70
C VAL A 339 -5.71 0.84 19.45
N PRO A 340 -4.61 0.15 19.12
CA PRO A 340 -4.41 -0.49 17.82
C PRO A 340 -5.24 -1.77 17.61
N THR A 341 -5.97 -2.19 18.62
CA THR A 341 -6.86 -3.38 18.59
C THR A 341 -8.33 -3.00 18.70
N ALA A 342 -8.65 -1.70 18.69
CA ALA A 342 -10.01 -1.23 18.89
C ALA A 342 -10.84 -1.30 17.60
N GLU A 343 -12.04 -1.92 17.70
CA GLU A 343 -12.96 -2.09 16.57
C GLU A 343 -14.41 -1.74 16.94
N PRO A 344 -14.66 -0.59 17.64
CA PRO A 344 -16.03 -0.19 17.95
C PRO A 344 -16.81 0.08 16.67
N LEU A 345 -18.12 -0.12 16.74
CA LEU A 345 -19.01 0.28 15.66
C LEU A 345 -19.16 1.80 15.66
N ILE A 346 -18.74 2.43 14.57
CA ILE A 346 -18.75 3.89 14.38
C ILE A 346 -19.96 4.28 13.54
N THR A 347 -20.64 5.35 13.95
CA THR A 347 -21.70 6.01 13.18
C THR A 347 -21.29 7.44 12.89
N SER A 348 -21.35 7.86 11.63
CA SER A 348 -21.08 9.22 11.20
C SER A 348 -22.38 9.90 10.75
N SER A 349 -22.54 11.17 11.10
CA SER A 349 -23.68 11.99 10.66
C SER A 349 -23.22 13.41 10.33
N VAL A 350 -23.96 14.07 9.45
CA VAL A 350 -23.66 15.42 9.00
C VAL A 350 -24.90 16.28 9.07
N SER A 351 -24.76 17.49 9.60
CA SER A 351 -25.75 18.56 9.46
C SER A 351 -25.14 19.77 8.74
N GLY A 352 -26.04 20.63 8.19
CA GLY A 352 -25.60 21.75 7.36
C GLY A 352 -25.53 21.43 5.85
N PRO A 353 -24.82 22.25 5.06
CA PRO A 353 -24.88 22.22 3.61
C PRO A 353 -23.91 21.18 2.98
N GLY A 354 -23.94 19.93 3.44
CA GLY A 354 -23.12 18.84 2.93
C GLY A 354 -23.69 17.45 3.17
N MET A 355 -22.85 16.44 2.98
CA MET A 355 -23.22 15.03 3.16
C MET A 355 -21.99 14.16 3.47
N ILE A 356 -22.20 12.97 4.03
CA ILE A 356 -21.21 11.89 4.02
C ILE A 356 -21.15 11.37 2.59
N ALA A 357 -20.00 11.50 1.96
CA ALA A 357 -19.76 10.97 0.62
C ALA A 357 -19.43 9.48 0.67
N ALA A 358 -18.61 9.07 1.64
CA ALA A 358 -18.26 7.69 1.88
C ALA A 358 -17.69 7.50 3.28
N THR A 359 -17.61 6.24 3.70
CA THR A 359 -16.85 5.79 4.88
C THR A 359 -16.03 4.57 4.53
N ASP A 360 -14.88 4.40 5.18
CA ASP A 360 -14.08 3.17 5.09
C ASP A 360 -13.30 2.93 6.39
N ASN A 361 -12.70 1.75 6.54
CA ASN A 361 -11.86 1.39 7.67
C ASN A 361 -10.54 0.73 7.27
N GLY A 362 -10.36 0.45 5.98
CA GLY A 362 -9.17 -0.22 5.46
C GLY A 362 -9.11 -1.73 5.70
N ASP A 363 -10.17 -2.34 6.28
CA ASP A 363 -10.27 -3.79 6.40
C ASP A 363 -10.63 -4.41 5.04
N PRO A 364 -9.75 -5.23 4.45
CA PRO A 364 -10.02 -5.88 3.16
C PRO A 364 -11.25 -6.79 3.19
N THR A 365 -11.65 -7.27 4.38
CA THR A 365 -12.81 -8.16 4.56
C THR A 365 -14.13 -7.43 4.84
N CYS A 366 -14.10 -6.12 5.04
CA CYS A 366 -15.30 -5.33 5.28
C CYS A 366 -16.10 -5.11 3.99
N LEU A 367 -17.24 -5.78 3.85
CA LEU A 367 -18.12 -5.69 2.67
C LEU A 367 -19.20 -4.61 2.79
N ILE A 368 -19.23 -3.83 3.87
CA ILE A 368 -20.20 -2.75 4.06
C ILE A 368 -20.01 -1.73 2.92
N PRO A 369 -21.06 -1.34 2.19
CA PRO A 369 -20.98 -0.38 1.10
C PRO A 369 -20.37 0.97 1.56
N PHE A 370 -19.59 1.64 0.71
CA PHE A 370 -18.90 2.87 1.09
C PHE A 370 -19.84 4.02 1.47
N HIS A 371 -21.05 4.05 0.94
CA HIS A 371 -22.05 5.09 1.25
C HIS A 371 -22.72 4.89 2.61
N GLU A 372 -22.53 3.73 3.26
CA GLU A 372 -23.10 3.48 4.57
C GLU A 372 -22.36 4.31 5.64
N PRO A 373 -23.08 5.12 6.44
CA PRO A 373 -22.45 5.97 7.45
C PRO A 373 -22.02 5.20 8.70
N LYS A 374 -22.28 3.89 8.75
CA LYS A 374 -22.05 3.04 9.91
C LYS A 374 -21.21 1.83 9.55
N ARG A 375 -20.05 1.69 10.19
CA ARG A 375 -19.18 0.52 10.09
C ARG A 375 -18.27 0.38 11.30
N PRO A 376 -17.73 -0.80 11.62
CA PRO A 376 -16.72 -0.94 12.66
C PRO A 376 -15.44 -0.18 12.27
N ALA A 377 -14.72 0.32 13.26
CA ALA A 377 -13.32 0.67 13.07
C ALA A 377 -12.52 -0.61 12.79
N PHE A 378 -11.33 -0.46 12.21
CA PHE A 378 -10.41 -1.56 12.00
C PHE A 378 -9.03 -1.17 12.54
N ASN A 379 -8.57 -1.95 13.52
CA ASN A 379 -7.28 -1.73 14.17
C ASN A 379 -7.08 -0.25 14.57
N GLY A 380 -8.05 0.30 15.33
CA GLY A 380 -8.01 1.64 15.91
C GLY A 380 -8.42 2.79 14.99
N LEU A 381 -8.73 2.54 13.72
CA LEU A 381 -8.97 3.60 12.73
C LEU A 381 -10.28 3.43 11.95
N TYR A 382 -10.82 4.57 11.54
CA TYR A 382 -11.97 4.70 10.66
C TYR A 382 -11.83 5.99 9.84
N LEU A 383 -12.36 6.01 8.63
CA LEU A 383 -12.36 7.15 7.72
C LEU A 383 -13.79 7.60 7.44
N ALA A 384 -14.06 8.90 7.63
CA ALA A 384 -15.23 9.57 7.09
C ALA A 384 -14.82 10.54 5.98
N ILE A 385 -15.50 10.48 4.84
CA ILE A 385 -15.28 11.39 3.71
C ILE A 385 -16.52 12.26 3.56
N VAL A 386 -16.34 13.57 3.63
CA VAL A 386 -17.42 14.54 3.54
C VAL A 386 -17.31 15.41 2.30
N LYS A 387 -18.48 15.82 1.77
CA LYS A 387 -18.61 16.60 0.55
C LYS A 387 -19.64 17.72 0.75
N ALA A 388 -19.35 18.91 0.22
CA ALA A 388 -20.30 20.01 0.22
C ALA A 388 -21.38 19.82 -0.85
N ARG A 389 -22.59 20.35 -0.61
CA ARG A 389 -23.57 20.55 -1.67
C ARG A 389 -23.05 21.62 -2.62
N ARG A 390 -23.13 21.36 -3.92
CA ARG A 390 -22.63 22.28 -4.93
C ARG A 390 -23.25 23.67 -4.81
N GLY A 391 -22.41 24.70 -4.82
CA GLY A 391 -22.79 26.10 -4.74
C GLY A 391 -23.27 26.56 -3.36
N SER A 392 -23.12 25.73 -2.33
CA SER A 392 -23.50 26.08 -0.96
C SER A 392 -22.38 26.83 -0.22
N GLU A 393 -22.77 27.55 0.85
CA GLU A 393 -21.88 28.22 1.78
C GLU A 393 -22.32 27.94 3.22
N GLY A 394 -21.42 28.18 4.17
CA GLY A 394 -21.71 28.05 5.60
C GLY A 394 -20.81 27.04 6.30
N THR A 395 -21.36 26.42 7.36
CA THR A 395 -20.64 25.43 8.16
C THR A 395 -21.34 24.08 8.06
N LEU A 396 -20.53 23.05 7.76
CA LEU A 396 -20.90 21.65 7.86
C LEU A 396 -20.44 21.12 9.22
N HIS A 397 -21.34 20.51 9.97
CA HIS A 397 -21.06 19.89 11.26
C HIS A 397 -21.00 18.38 11.06
N LEU A 398 -19.82 17.78 11.20
CA LEU A 398 -19.63 16.33 11.21
C LEU A 398 -19.65 15.85 12.67
N CYS A 399 -20.56 14.93 12.97
CA CYS A 399 -20.61 14.20 14.24
C CYS A 399 -20.27 12.72 14.00
N VAL A 400 -19.37 12.19 14.82
CA VAL A 400 -18.99 10.77 14.82
C VAL A 400 -19.18 10.23 16.22
N GLU A 401 -19.87 9.10 16.34
CA GLU A 401 -20.19 8.47 17.62
C GLU A 401 -19.89 6.98 17.63
N ALA A 402 -19.60 6.43 18.80
CA ALA A 402 -19.49 5.01 19.05
C ALA A 402 -19.98 4.64 20.44
N ASP A 403 -20.62 3.47 20.55
CA ASP A 403 -21.14 2.97 21.82
C ASP A 403 -20.02 2.85 22.86
N GLY A 404 -20.22 3.45 24.03
CA GLY A 404 -19.26 3.43 25.14
C GLY A 404 -18.10 4.42 25.01
N LEU A 405 -17.94 5.12 23.87
CA LEU A 405 -16.88 6.11 23.63
C LEU A 405 -17.41 7.54 23.52
N GLY A 406 -18.76 7.70 23.49
CA GLY A 406 -19.40 9.00 23.29
C GLY A 406 -19.34 9.48 21.84
N LYS A 407 -19.39 10.80 21.68
CA LYS A 407 -19.34 11.46 20.38
C LYS A 407 -18.26 12.52 20.33
N GLU A 408 -17.77 12.76 19.13
CA GLU A 408 -16.86 13.87 18.78
C GLU A 408 -17.42 14.60 17.56
N GLU A 409 -17.22 15.92 17.53
CA GLU A 409 -17.76 16.79 16.49
C GLU A 409 -16.69 17.74 15.97
N ILE A 410 -16.75 18.03 14.67
CA ILE A 410 -15.91 19.06 14.05
C ILE A 410 -16.73 19.93 13.11
N ASP A 411 -16.35 21.18 13.03
CA ASP A 411 -16.90 22.17 12.11
C ASP A 411 -16.00 22.33 10.89
N ILE A 412 -16.59 22.23 9.71
CA ILE A 412 -15.92 22.36 8.42
C ILE A 412 -16.52 23.54 7.69
N ARG A 413 -15.71 24.54 7.38
CA ARG A 413 -16.13 25.71 6.64
C ARG A 413 -16.31 25.38 5.17
N ILE A 414 -17.49 25.70 4.62
CA ILE A 414 -17.76 25.57 3.18
C ILE A 414 -17.61 26.93 2.51
N GLN A 415 -16.84 26.95 1.43
CA GLN A 415 -16.61 28.15 0.61
C GLN A 415 -17.10 27.91 -0.82
N ASN A 416 -17.89 28.86 -1.30
CA ASN A 416 -18.25 28.95 -2.70
C ASN A 416 -17.22 29.86 -3.40
N GLU A 417 -16.23 29.26 -4.04
CA GLU A 417 -15.23 30.01 -4.84
C GLU A 417 -15.79 30.36 -6.22
N GLY A 418 -17.06 30.77 -6.31
CA GLY A 418 -17.77 31.08 -7.54
C GLY A 418 -17.25 30.29 -8.73
N LEU A 419 -18.04 29.47 -9.37
CA LEU A 419 -17.62 28.66 -10.51
C LEU A 419 -16.88 29.57 -11.53
N GLU A 420 -15.55 29.64 -11.44
CA GLU A 420 -14.79 30.05 -12.62
C GLU A 420 -15.26 29.14 -13.73
N LYS A 421 -15.85 29.76 -14.76
CA LYS A 421 -16.31 29.06 -15.97
C LYS A 421 -15.11 28.28 -16.48
N ARG A 422 -14.98 26.98 -16.12
CA ARG A 422 -14.13 26.07 -16.87
C ARG A 422 -14.64 26.14 -18.29
N TYR A 423 -13.84 26.66 -19.15
CA TYR A 423 -14.08 26.82 -20.56
C TYR A 423 -14.70 25.53 -21.11
N LEU A 424 -15.93 25.64 -21.53
CA LEU A 424 -16.45 24.78 -22.57
C LEU A 424 -15.51 24.99 -23.75
N LEU A 425 -14.68 24.02 -24.04
CA LEU A 425 -14.08 23.90 -25.34
C LEU A 425 -15.26 23.67 -26.29
N THR A 426 -15.77 24.76 -26.78
CA THR A 426 -16.66 24.75 -27.95
C THR A 426 -15.74 24.75 -29.14
N ASP A 427 -15.89 23.73 -29.95
CA ASP A 427 -15.51 23.50 -31.36
C ASP A 427 -14.03 23.23 -31.64
#